data_efda4d1376ebe59946575cd3ef9d6090
#
_entry.id   efda4d1376ebe59946575cd3ef9d6090
#
_cell.length_a   1.000
_cell.length_b   1.000
_cell.length_c   1.000
_cell.angle_alpha   90.00
_cell.angle_beta   90.00
_cell.angle_gamma   90.00
#
_symmetry.space_group_name_H-M   'P 1'
#
loop_
_entity.id
_entity.type
_entity.pdbx_description
1 polymer ?
#
loop_
_entity_poly.entity_id
_entity_poly.type
_entity_poly.pdbx_seq_one_letter_code
_entity_poly.pdbx_strand_id
1 'polypeptide(L)'
;MKRRTLLHAGTATLAVGLARPSIVRAAGARVLKFIPQADLAVLDPVWTTAYVTRTHGMMVFDTLYGSDANFQPQPQMIEGAQTGADGKEWKLTLRDGLKFHDGTPVLARDCVASIQRWGKRDAFGQALMAATYELSAPDDKTIQFRLKQPFPLLPTALGKVGVNICPMMPERLAKTDPFTQVTEMVGSGPFRFKPDERVPGAKVVYERNENYVPRASGTTEWTAGPKIVNVDRIEWNVIPDAATAMGALQNGEADWWEQPTFDLLPLLHKTSNLTLDILDPTGFPSMLRFNQLFPPFDNPAIRRALLGAVDQADFMTAVAGTDPSGWKDKVGYFPP
;
A
#
# COMPACT_ATOMS: atom_id res chain seq x y z
N MET A 1 14.51 87.10 -48.59
CA MET A 1 13.83 87.76 -47.45
C MET A 1 12.73 86.84 -46.91
N LYS A 2 12.86 86.53 -45.63
CA LYS A 2 11.76 86.29 -44.58
C LYS A 2 10.50 85.55 -45.06
N ARG A 3 9.97 84.49 -44.44
CA ARG A 3 9.57 84.35 -43.05
C ARG A 3 9.28 82.90 -42.68
N ARG A 4 9.51 82.58 -41.43
CA ARG A 4 9.14 81.39 -40.70
C ARG A 4 7.62 81.27 -40.55
N THR A 5 7.09 80.07 -40.64
CA THR A 5 5.82 79.71 -40.03
C THR A 5 6.00 78.32 -39.33
N LEU A 6 5.85 78.33 -38.00
CA LEU A 6 5.83 77.15 -37.16
C LEU A 6 4.54 76.37 -37.36
N LEU A 7 4.65 75.06 -37.55
CA LEU A 7 3.53 74.20 -37.45
C LEU A 7 3.86 73.21 -36.29
N HIS A 8 3.01 73.32 -35.25
CA HIS A 8 3.02 72.38 -34.10
C HIS A 8 2.45 71.05 -34.59
N ALA A 9 3.26 70.01 -34.63
CA ALA A 9 2.83 68.64 -34.80
C ALA A 9 2.80 67.98 -33.39
N GLY A 10 1.60 67.69 -32.92
CA GLY A 10 1.39 66.95 -31.65
C GLY A 10 1.91 65.51 -31.77
N THR A 11 2.84 65.18 -30.89
CA THR A 11 3.33 63.81 -30.71
C THR A 11 2.31 63.00 -29.93
N ALA A 12 1.53 62.18 -30.61
CA ALA A 12 0.73 61.11 -29.97
C ALA A 12 1.67 59.96 -29.62
N THR A 13 1.99 59.83 -28.35
CA THR A 13 2.76 58.70 -27.80
C THR A 13 1.86 57.46 -27.73
N LEU A 14 1.96 56.55 -28.70
CA LEU A 14 1.39 55.21 -28.62
C LEU A 14 2.20 54.41 -27.59
N ALA A 15 1.62 54.23 -26.42
CA ALA A 15 2.09 53.26 -25.46
C ALA A 15 1.79 51.84 -25.96
N VAL A 16 2.73 51.26 -26.70
CA VAL A 16 2.72 49.82 -27.01
C VAL A 16 3.04 49.08 -25.70
N GLY A 17 2.00 48.62 -25.05
CA GLY A 17 2.12 47.71 -23.92
C GLY A 17 2.79 46.43 -24.41
N LEU A 18 4.10 46.26 -24.13
CA LEU A 18 4.80 44.99 -24.28
C LEU A 18 4.14 44.01 -23.31
N ALA A 19 3.19 43.22 -23.80
CA ALA A 19 2.72 42.02 -23.14
C ALA A 19 3.93 41.09 -22.96
N ARG A 20 4.50 41.08 -21.75
CA ARG A 20 5.49 40.10 -21.39
C ARG A 20 4.79 38.72 -21.46
N PRO A 21 5.24 37.77 -22.28
CA PRO A 21 4.72 36.43 -22.22
C PRO A 21 5.00 35.91 -20.79
N SER A 22 3.96 35.76 -19.98
CA SER A 22 4.06 34.99 -18.75
C SER A 22 4.36 33.57 -19.19
N ILE A 23 5.61 33.14 -19.02
CA ILE A 23 5.96 31.73 -19.08
C ILE A 23 5.23 31.10 -17.92
N VAL A 24 4.02 30.57 -18.16
CA VAL A 24 3.39 29.61 -17.28
C VAL A 24 4.34 28.41 -17.33
N ARG A 25 5.26 28.33 -16.37
CA ARG A 25 5.93 27.07 -16.08
C ARG A 25 4.80 26.13 -15.70
N ALA A 26 4.43 25.23 -16.60
CA ALA A 26 3.72 24.04 -16.23
C ALA A 26 4.52 23.43 -15.09
N ALA A 27 3.93 23.38 -13.90
CA ALA A 27 4.57 22.70 -12.78
C ALA A 27 4.84 21.27 -13.30
N GLY A 28 6.13 20.90 -13.38
CA GLY A 28 6.51 19.56 -13.84
C GLY A 28 5.78 18.52 -12.98
N ALA A 29 5.43 17.39 -13.57
CA ALA A 29 4.79 16.30 -12.83
C ALA A 29 5.57 16.00 -11.54
N ARG A 30 4.85 15.92 -10.41
CA ARG A 30 5.44 15.57 -9.11
C ARG A 30 5.66 14.07 -9.08
N VAL A 31 6.90 13.66 -9.27
CA VAL A 31 7.31 12.25 -9.30
C VAL A 31 7.95 11.90 -7.98
N LEU A 32 7.49 10.82 -7.35
CA LEU A 32 8.15 10.19 -6.20
C LEU A 32 8.97 9.00 -6.68
N LYS A 33 10.27 9.04 -6.49
CA LYS A 33 11.21 7.96 -6.81
C LYS A 33 11.49 7.15 -5.55
N PHE A 34 11.07 5.91 -5.57
CA PHE A 34 11.06 5.02 -4.40
C PHE A 34 11.96 3.81 -4.65
N ILE A 35 12.77 3.44 -3.68
CA ILE A 35 13.57 2.21 -3.67
C ILE A 35 12.84 1.19 -2.81
N PRO A 36 12.18 0.17 -3.41
CA PRO A 36 11.48 -0.87 -2.66
C PRO A 36 12.47 -1.86 -2.04
N GLN A 37 12.02 -2.59 -1.03
CA GLN A 37 12.81 -3.64 -0.37
C GLN A 37 13.15 -4.84 -1.27
N ALA A 38 12.37 -5.05 -2.32
CA ALA A 38 12.55 -6.17 -3.26
C ALA A 38 11.90 -5.85 -4.61
N ASP A 39 12.26 -6.62 -5.65
CA ASP A 39 11.56 -6.56 -6.94
C ASP A 39 10.11 -7.03 -6.84
N LEU A 40 9.22 -6.35 -7.54
CA LEU A 40 7.82 -6.73 -7.70
C LEU A 40 7.68 -7.85 -8.74
N ALA A 41 8.05 -9.07 -8.36
CA ALA A 41 7.99 -10.23 -9.25
C ALA A 41 6.55 -10.70 -9.51
N VAL A 42 5.69 -10.64 -8.49
CA VAL A 42 4.28 -11.06 -8.53
C VAL A 42 3.37 -9.86 -8.30
N LEU A 43 2.39 -9.67 -9.20
CA LEU A 43 1.47 -8.53 -9.14
C LEU A 43 0.20 -8.82 -8.31
N ASP A 44 -0.23 -10.07 -8.23
CA ASP A 44 -1.49 -10.46 -7.57
C ASP A 44 -1.33 -10.51 -6.03
N PRO A 45 -1.94 -9.56 -5.28
CA PRO A 45 -1.80 -9.50 -3.82
C PRO A 45 -2.54 -10.62 -3.07
N VAL A 46 -3.40 -11.38 -3.75
CA VAL A 46 -4.05 -12.58 -3.19
C VAL A 46 -3.15 -13.80 -3.34
N TRP A 47 -2.30 -13.84 -4.36
CA TRP A 47 -1.47 -14.99 -4.69
C TRP A 47 -0.29 -15.20 -3.74
N THR A 48 0.41 -14.16 -3.33
CA THR A 48 1.68 -14.23 -2.60
C THR A 48 1.63 -13.51 -1.26
N THR A 49 2.51 -13.94 -0.35
CA THR A 49 2.76 -13.27 0.94
C THR A 49 3.92 -12.27 0.89
N ALA A 50 4.39 -11.87 -0.30
CA ALA A 50 5.46 -10.90 -0.44
C ALA A 50 4.99 -9.48 -0.05
N TYR A 51 5.73 -8.81 0.84
CA TYR A 51 5.41 -7.45 1.29
C TYR A 51 5.40 -6.43 0.13
N VAL A 52 6.33 -6.54 -0.81
CA VAL A 52 6.37 -5.69 -2.00
C VAL A 52 5.08 -5.80 -2.82
N THR A 53 4.50 -7.00 -2.95
CA THR A 53 3.21 -7.22 -3.62
C THR A 53 2.04 -6.68 -2.79
N ARG A 54 2.09 -6.78 -1.47
CA ARG A 54 1.11 -6.13 -0.58
C ARG A 54 1.12 -4.61 -0.79
N THR A 55 2.29 -3.99 -0.78
CA THR A 55 2.46 -2.54 -0.97
C THR A 55 1.93 -2.11 -2.34
N HIS A 56 2.26 -2.87 -3.40
CA HIS A 56 1.66 -2.70 -4.73
C HIS A 56 0.12 -2.80 -4.67
N GLY A 57 -0.39 -3.83 -3.99
CA GLY A 57 -1.82 -4.06 -3.85
C GLY A 57 -2.55 -2.89 -3.17
N MET A 58 -1.96 -2.30 -2.13
CA MET A 58 -2.54 -1.14 -1.42
C MET A 58 -2.54 0.15 -2.27
N MET A 59 -1.69 0.26 -3.29
CA MET A 59 -1.70 1.38 -4.22
C MET A 59 -2.75 1.21 -5.31
N VAL A 60 -2.90 -0.01 -5.85
CA VAL A 60 -3.73 -0.29 -7.01
C VAL A 60 -5.18 -0.62 -6.63
N PHE A 61 -5.36 -1.30 -5.52
CA PHE A 61 -6.69 -1.72 -5.05
C PHE A 61 -7.09 -0.96 -3.79
N ASP A 62 -8.38 -0.84 -3.57
CA ASP A 62 -8.91 -0.42 -2.28
C ASP A 62 -9.54 -1.61 -1.54
N THR A 63 -9.84 -1.45 -0.26
CA THR A 63 -10.39 -2.47 0.64
C THR A 63 -11.67 -1.97 1.30
N LEU A 64 -12.54 -2.88 1.76
CA LEU A 64 -13.79 -2.47 2.42
C LEU A 64 -13.55 -1.77 3.76
N TYR A 65 -12.55 -2.22 4.49
CA TYR A 65 -12.05 -1.59 5.72
C TYR A 65 -10.57 -1.27 5.59
N GLY A 66 -10.13 -0.24 6.27
CA GLY A 66 -8.71 0.02 6.56
C GLY A 66 -8.43 -0.28 8.03
N SER A 67 -7.19 -0.13 8.45
CA SER A 67 -6.76 -0.24 9.83
C SER A 67 -6.14 1.08 10.28
N ASP A 68 -6.47 1.53 11.48
CA ASP A 68 -5.82 2.68 12.11
C ASP A 68 -4.52 2.29 12.83
N ALA A 69 -3.87 3.26 13.47
CA ALA A 69 -2.60 3.06 14.18
C ALA A 69 -2.71 2.11 15.40
N ASN A 70 -3.91 1.85 15.89
CA ASN A 70 -4.20 0.91 16.97
C ASN A 70 -4.68 -0.46 16.44
N PHE A 71 -4.52 -0.71 15.14
CA PHE A 71 -5.00 -1.91 14.45
C PHE A 71 -6.51 -2.11 14.52
N GLN A 72 -7.28 -1.03 14.82
CA GLN A 72 -8.73 -1.10 14.80
C GLN A 72 -9.27 -0.93 13.38
N PRO A 73 -10.21 -1.77 12.96
CA PRO A 73 -10.80 -1.67 11.62
C PRO A 73 -11.64 -0.39 11.48
N GLN A 74 -11.36 0.37 10.45
CA GLN A 74 -12.08 1.59 10.10
C GLN A 74 -12.75 1.43 8.72
N PRO A 75 -13.99 1.88 8.52
CA PRO A 75 -14.64 1.85 7.22
C PRO A 75 -13.77 2.55 6.15
N GLN A 76 -13.59 1.92 4.97
CA GLN A 76 -12.84 2.49 3.86
C GLN A 76 -13.71 2.64 2.61
N MET A 77 -14.01 1.55 1.88
CA MET A 77 -14.95 1.61 0.74
C MET A 77 -16.41 1.55 1.17
N ILE A 78 -16.70 1.11 2.38
CA ILE A 78 -18.06 1.12 2.90
C ILE A 78 -18.40 2.46 3.56
N GLU A 79 -19.65 2.87 3.46
CA GLU A 79 -20.21 3.99 4.20
C GLU A 79 -20.46 3.59 5.65
N GLY A 80 -21.03 2.40 5.85
CA GLY A 80 -21.33 1.86 7.16
C GLY A 80 -21.64 0.37 7.14
N ALA A 81 -21.79 -0.19 8.34
CA ALA A 81 -22.16 -1.58 8.57
C ALA A 81 -23.32 -1.68 9.56
N GLN A 82 -24.22 -2.62 9.33
CA GLN A 82 -25.28 -3.02 10.25
C GLN A 82 -25.07 -4.46 10.66
N THR A 83 -25.20 -4.74 11.95
CA THR A 83 -25.06 -6.09 12.51
C THR A 83 -26.33 -6.51 13.19
N GLY A 84 -26.82 -7.71 12.91
CA GLY A 84 -27.96 -8.29 13.60
C GLY A 84 -27.67 -8.48 15.10
N ALA A 85 -28.72 -8.49 15.93
CA ALA A 85 -28.59 -8.57 17.39
C ALA A 85 -27.88 -9.84 17.86
N ASP A 86 -27.92 -10.92 17.09
CA ASP A 86 -27.25 -12.18 17.37
C ASP A 86 -25.81 -12.26 16.81
N GLY A 87 -25.33 -11.19 16.17
CA GLY A 87 -23.99 -11.10 15.56
C GLY A 87 -23.78 -11.98 14.32
N LYS A 88 -24.87 -12.55 13.75
CA LYS A 88 -24.78 -13.46 12.62
C LYS A 88 -25.16 -12.85 11.27
N GLU A 89 -25.81 -11.73 11.27
CA GLU A 89 -26.07 -10.96 10.05
C GLU A 89 -25.20 -9.71 10.01
N TRP A 90 -24.55 -9.49 8.85
CA TRP A 90 -23.83 -8.25 8.56
C TRP A 90 -24.27 -7.72 7.22
N LYS A 91 -24.58 -6.43 7.17
CA LYS A 91 -24.84 -5.70 5.93
C LYS A 91 -23.86 -4.55 5.84
N LEU A 92 -23.00 -4.59 4.82
CA LEU A 92 -22.00 -3.58 4.53
C LEU A 92 -22.50 -2.77 3.33
N THR A 93 -22.64 -1.47 3.46
CA THR A 93 -23.13 -0.59 2.38
C THR A 93 -21.95 0.14 1.76
N LEU A 94 -21.75 0.00 0.44
CA LEU A 94 -20.74 0.72 -0.31
C LEU A 94 -21.06 2.21 -0.36
N ARG A 95 -20.05 3.07 -0.17
CA ARG A 95 -20.18 4.51 -0.37
C ARG A 95 -20.34 4.85 -1.85
N ASP A 96 -20.86 6.05 -2.14
CA ASP A 96 -21.07 6.52 -3.50
C ASP A 96 -19.76 6.87 -4.22
N GLY A 97 -19.82 6.85 -5.55
CA GLY A 97 -18.77 7.35 -6.42
C GLY A 97 -17.58 6.41 -6.64
N LEU A 98 -17.61 5.18 -6.08
CA LEU A 98 -16.54 4.21 -6.28
C LEU A 98 -16.47 3.73 -7.72
N LYS A 99 -15.27 3.80 -8.32
CA LYS A 99 -15.00 3.35 -9.68
C LYS A 99 -13.72 2.55 -9.75
N PHE A 100 -13.70 1.56 -10.62
CA PHE A 100 -12.48 0.89 -11.02
C PHE A 100 -11.66 1.76 -11.99
N HIS A 101 -10.40 1.38 -12.20
CA HIS A 101 -9.48 2.09 -13.08
C HIS A 101 -9.94 2.12 -14.55
N ASP A 102 -10.76 1.19 -14.98
CA ASP A 102 -11.37 1.15 -16.31
C ASP A 102 -12.62 2.04 -16.42
N GLY A 103 -13.00 2.73 -15.34
CA GLY A 103 -14.14 3.64 -15.27
C GLY A 103 -15.46 2.98 -14.90
N THR A 104 -15.53 1.65 -14.83
CA THR A 104 -16.74 0.94 -14.40
C THR A 104 -17.02 1.17 -12.91
N PRO A 105 -18.30 1.22 -12.48
CA PRO A 105 -18.64 1.37 -11.08
C PRO A 105 -18.24 0.12 -10.29
N VAL A 106 -17.82 0.31 -9.03
CA VAL A 106 -17.64 -0.80 -8.10
C VAL A 106 -19.01 -1.19 -7.54
N LEU A 107 -19.37 -2.45 -7.68
CA LEU A 107 -20.64 -2.99 -7.23
C LEU A 107 -20.42 -4.05 -6.12
N ALA A 108 -21.44 -4.28 -5.32
CA ALA A 108 -21.39 -5.27 -4.25
C ALA A 108 -21.04 -6.69 -4.74
N ARG A 109 -21.46 -7.07 -5.94
CA ARG A 109 -21.08 -8.36 -6.55
C ARG A 109 -19.58 -8.50 -6.80
N ASP A 110 -18.89 -7.39 -7.14
CA ASP A 110 -17.44 -7.38 -7.32
C ASP A 110 -16.74 -7.66 -5.98
N CYS A 111 -17.24 -7.04 -4.91
CA CYS A 111 -16.73 -7.24 -3.56
C CYS A 111 -16.99 -8.67 -3.06
N VAL A 112 -18.18 -9.22 -3.31
CA VAL A 112 -18.52 -10.61 -2.98
C VAL A 112 -17.56 -11.58 -3.65
N ALA A 113 -17.34 -11.44 -4.96
CA ALA A 113 -16.42 -12.29 -5.71
C ALA A 113 -14.97 -12.15 -5.20
N SER A 114 -14.54 -10.92 -4.89
CA SER A 114 -13.21 -10.62 -4.35
C SER A 114 -12.99 -11.27 -2.98
N ILE A 115 -13.95 -11.17 -2.07
CA ILE A 115 -13.89 -11.79 -0.75
C ILE A 115 -13.86 -13.32 -0.87
N GLN A 116 -14.66 -13.90 -1.76
CA GLN A 116 -14.67 -15.35 -2.00
C GLN A 116 -13.33 -15.86 -2.53
N ARG A 117 -12.69 -15.13 -3.44
CA ARG A 117 -11.36 -15.47 -3.96
C ARG A 117 -10.30 -15.38 -2.88
N TRP A 118 -10.25 -14.26 -2.16
CA TRP A 118 -9.33 -14.02 -1.06
C TRP A 118 -9.51 -15.05 0.06
N GLY A 119 -10.76 -15.37 0.43
CA GLY A 119 -11.11 -16.32 1.47
C GLY A 119 -10.65 -17.75 1.22
N LYS A 120 -10.21 -18.10 -0.01
CA LYS A 120 -9.60 -19.41 -0.32
C LYS A 120 -8.07 -19.42 -0.13
N ARG A 121 -7.44 -18.26 -0.06
CA ARG A 121 -5.98 -18.10 -0.01
C ARG A 121 -5.45 -17.67 1.36
N ASP A 122 -6.14 -16.76 2.00
CA ASP A 122 -5.72 -16.17 3.28
C ASP A 122 -6.29 -16.95 4.46
N ALA A 123 -5.47 -17.22 5.49
CA ALA A 123 -5.89 -18.01 6.65
C ALA A 123 -7.02 -17.31 7.45
N PHE A 124 -6.99 -15.98 7.57
CA PHE A 124 -8.06 -15.24 8.23
C PHE A 124 -9.33 -15.24 7.39
N GLY A 125 -9.16 -15.11 6.06
CA GLY A 125 -10.24 -15.25 5.10
C GLY A 125 -10.88 -16.63 5.15
N GLN A 126 -10.09 -17.71 5.26
CA GLN A 126 -10.59 -19.07 5.42
C GLN A 126 -11.41 -19.22 6.70
N ALA A 127 -10.95 -18.62 7.82
CA ALA A 127 -11.70 -18.64 9.08
C ALA A 127 -13.04 -17.89 8.96
N LEU A 128 -13.06 -16.73 8.32
CA LEU A 128 -14.29 -15.99 8.03
C LEU A 128 -15.24 -16.80 7.16
N MET A 129 -14.75 -17.38 6.07
CA MET A 129 -15.58 -18.17 5.15
C MET A 129 -16.10 -19.46 5.79
N ALA A 130 -15.34 -20.08 6.68
CA ALA A 130 -15.81 -21.24 7.46
C ALA A 130 -16.99 -20.89 8.38
N ALA A 131 -16.97 -19.68 8.97
CA ALA A 131 -18.07 -19.14 9.77
C ALA A 131 -19.25 -18.66 8.93
N THR A 132 -19.06 -18.45 7.62
CA THR A 132 -20.08 -17.92 6.73
C THR A 132 -21.00 -19.04 6.21
N TYR A 133 -22.32 -18.83 6.32
CA TYR A 133 -23.33 -19.64 5.67
C TYR A 133 -23.58 -19.15 4.23
N GLU A 134 -23.76 -17.83 4.08
CA GLU A 134 -24.01 -17.18 2.79
C GLU A 134 -23.32 -15.83 2.71
N LEU A 135 -22.70 -15.55 1.59
CA LEU A 135 -22.17 -14.24 1.23
C LEU A 135 -22.80 -13.84 -0.10
N SER A 136 -23.58 -12.77 -0.12
CA SER A 136 -24.39 -12.34 -1.27
C SER A 136 -24.39 -10.82 -1.46
N ALA A 137 -24.82 -10.40 -2.65
CA ALA A 137 -25.06 -9.01 -3.02
C ALA A 137 -26.55 -8.86 -3.39
N PRO A 138 -27.43 -8.54 -2.43
CA PRO A 138 -28.87 -8.40 -2.68
C PRO A 138 -29.20 -7.24 -3.62
N ASP A 139 -28.34 -6.24 -3.67
CA ASP A 139 -28.39 -5.10 -4.59
C ASP A 139 -26.98 -4.63 -4.95
N ASP A 140 -26.86 -3.59 -5.76
CA ASP A 140 -25.56 -3.09 -6.27
C ASP A 140 -24.64 -2.50 -5.20
N LYS A 141 -25.16 -2.14 -4.01
CA LYS A 141 -24.40 -1.48 -2.94
C LYS A 141 -24.27 -2.30 -1.67
N THR A 142 -25.11 -3.32 -1.47
CA THR A 142 -25.15 -4.07 -0.22
C THR A 142 -24.41 -5.39 -0.34
N ILE A 143 -23.41 -5.59 0.51
CA ILE A 143 -22.71 -6.87 0.72
C ILE A 143 -23.31 -7.47 1.98
N GLN A 144 -23.91 -8.66 1.88
CA GLN A 144 -24.56 -9.32 3.00
C GLN A 144 -23.85 -10.62 3.37
N PHE A 145 -23.49 -10.73 4.65
CA PHE A 145 -23.06 -11.98 5.26
C PHE A 145 -24.18 -12.53 6.14
N ARG A 146 -24.44 -13.82 6.00
CA ARG A 146 -25.20 -14.64 6.93
C ARG A 146 -24.24 -15.69 7.49
N LEU A 147 -24.02 -15.64 8.78
CA LEU A 147 -23.03 -16.47 9.47
C LEU A 147 -23.67 -17.63 10.20
N LYS A 148 -22.99 -18.77 10.25
CA LYS A 148 -23.36 -19.94 11.05
C LYS A 148 -23.23 -19.65 12.54
N GLN A 149 -22.22 -18.86 12.89
CA GLN A 149 -21.91 -18.41 14.26
C GLN A 149 -21.40 -16.97 14.23
N PRO A 150 -21.51 -16.20 15.33
CA PRO A 150 -20.98 -14.84 15.39
C PRO A 150 -19.49 -14.81 15.06
N PHE A 151 -19.08 -13.82 14.25
CA PHE A 151 -17.69 -13.59 13.90
C PHE A 151 -17.37 -12.09 14.04
N PRO A 152 -17.09 -11.62 15.26
CA PRO A 152 -16.87 -10.20 15.55
C PRO A 152 -15.64 -9.61 14.85
N LEU A 153 -14.71 -10.47 14.43
CA LEU A 153 -13.49 -10.08 13.70
C LEU A 153 -13.69 -9.86 12.20
N LEU A 154 -14.93 -9.87 11.69
CA LEU A 154 -15.23 -9.66 10.26
C LEU A 154 -14.64 -8.34 9.73
N PRO A 155 -14.81 -7.18 10.40
CA PRO A 155 -14.19 -5.93 9.94
C PRO A 155 -12.66 -6.00 9.93
N THR A 156 -12.05 -6.57 10.97
CA THR A 156 -10.59 -6.76 11.08
C THR A 156 -10.06 -7.67 9.96
N ALA A 157 -10.77 -8.74 9.63
CA ALA A 157 -10.40 -9.64 8.55
C ALA A 157 -10.38 -8.93 7.19
N LEU A 158 -11.41 -8.11 6.89
CA LEU A 158 -11.54 -7.39 5.64
C LEU A 158 -10.65 -6.14 5.54
N GLY A 159 -10.12 -5.64 6.67
CA GLY A 159 -9.25 -4.47 6.76
C GLY A 159 -7.81 -4.78 7.17
N LYS A 160 -7.42 -6.06 7.21
CA LYS A 160 -6.07 -6.44 7.65
C LYS A 160 -4.98 -5.76 6.84
N VAL A 161 -3.92 -5.34 7.52
CA VAL A 161 -2.77 -4.65 6.91
C VAL A 161 -1.62 -5.58 6.54
N GLY A 162 -1.65 -6.82 7.03
CA GLY A 162 -0.63 -7.84 6.72
C GLY A 162 -0.67 -8.29 5.26
N VAL A 163 0.14 -9.31 4.96
CA VAL A 163 0.18 -9.92 3.62
C VAL A 163 -1.16 -10.58 3.24
N ASN A 164 -1.38 -10.83 1.95
CA ASN A 164 -2.65 -11.31 1.40
C ASN A 164 -3.84 -10.43 1.85
N ILE A 165 -3.75 -9.14 1.54
CA ILE A 165 -4.87 -8.21 1.75
C ILE A 165 -6.13 -8.70 1.02
N CYS A 166 -7.30 -8.21 1.42
CA CYS A 166 -8.57 -8.46 0.73
C CYS A 166 -8.86 -7.34 -0.29
N PRO A 167 -8.26 -7.37 -1.49
CA PRO A 167 -8.39 -6.30 -2.48
C PRO A 167 -9.72 -6.43 -3.22
N MET A 168 -10.40 -5.31 -3.43
CA MET A 168 -11.60 -5.29 -4.26
C MET A 168 -11.22 -5.10 -5.72
N MET A 169 -11.60 -6.06 -6.56
CA MET A 169 -11.34 -6.07 -8.00
C MET A 169 -12.62 -6.36 -8.79
N PRO A 170 -12.70 -6.02 -10.08
CA PRO A 170 -13.86 -6.36 -10.90
C PRO A 170 -14.20 -7.86 -10.83
N GLU A 171 -15.47 -8.19 -10.79
CA GLU A 171 -15.96 -9.57 -10.69
C GLU A 171 -15.31 -10.51 -11.71
N ARG A 172 -15.08 -10.02 -12.95
CA ARG A 172 -14.41 -10.80 -14.01
C ARG A 172 -13.00 -11.26 -13.63
N LEU A 173 -12.25 -10.43 -12.87
CA LEU A 173 -10.92 -10.75 -12.35
C LEU A 173 -11.01 -11.56 -11.06
N ALA A 174 -11.94 -11.20 -10.19
CA ALA A 174 -12.17 -11.89 -8.92
C ALA A 174 -12.64 -13.34 -9.09
N LYS A 175 -13.27 -13.68 -10.23
CA LYS A 175 -13.66 -15.05 -10.59
C LYS A 175 -12.51 -15.91 -11.13
N THR A 176 -11.32 -15.34 -11.33
CA THR A 176 -10.13 -16.13 -11.63
C THR A 176 -9.88 -17.12 -10.50
N ASP A 177 -9.52 -18.35 -10.85
CA ASP A 177 -9.21 -19.39 -9.86
C ASP A 177 -8.22 -18.83 -8.82
N PRO A 178 -8.45 -19.00 -7.53
CA PRO A 178 -7.59 -18.42 -6.48
C PRO A 178 -6.17 -19.00 -6.47
N PHE A 179 -5.93 -20.11 -7.17
CA PHE A 179 -4.63 -20.73 -7.39
C PHE A 179 -4.03 -20.40 -8.77
N THR A 180 -4.63 -19.42 -9.47
CA THR A 180 -4.12 -18.83 -10.71
C THR A 180 -3.92 -17.32 -10.49
N GLN A 181 -2.76 -16.79 -10.94
CA GLN A 181 -2.46 -15.36 -10.77
C GLN A 181 -3.34 -14.50 -11.68
N VAL A 182 -3.85 -13.42 -11.14
CA VAL A 182 -4.39 -12.32 -11.92
C VAL A 182 -3.21 -11.44 -12.36
N THR A 183 -3.11 -11.19 -13.65
CA THR A 183 -2.04 -10.38 -14.26
C THR A 183 -2.51 -8.99 -14.70
N GLU A 184 -3.81 -8.83 -14.89
CA GLU A 184 -4.41 -7.52 -15.20
C GLU A 184 -4.65 -6.73 -13.90
N MET A 185 -4.02 -5.55 -13.79
CA MET A 185 -4.06 -4.73 -12.59
C MET A 185 -5.12 -3.62 -12.70
N VAL A 186 -6.39 -4.00 -12.68
CA VAL A 186 -7.54 -3.09 -12.61
C VAL A 186 -8.11 -3.14 -11.20
N GLY A 187 -7.80 -2.13 -10.42
CA GLY A 187 -8.31 -1.92 -9.06
C GLY A 187 -9.15 -0.65 -8.96
N SER A 188 -9.49 -0.28 -7.74
CA SER A 188 -10.22 0.96 -7.39
C SER A 188 -9.39 1.89 -6.51
N GLY A 189 -8.09 1.63 -6.40
CA GLY A 189 -7.18 2.37 -5.54
C GLY A 189 -6.72 3.72 -6.11
N PRO A 190 -5.93 4.46 -5.32
CA PRO A 190 -5.51 5.83 -5.66
C PRO A 190 -4.49 5.92 -6.79
N PHE A 191 -3.85 4.81 -7.16
CA PHE A 191 -2.86 4.76 -8.24
C PHE A 191 -3.19 3.67 -9.25
N ARG A 192 -2.85 3.96 -10.53
CA ARG A 192 -2.93 3.02 -11.66
C ARG A 192 -1.56 2.45 -11.93
N PHE A 193 -1.44 1.15 -12.01
CA PHE A 193 -0.23 0.47 -12.45
C PHE A 193 -0.03 0.65 -13.96
N LYS A 194 1.22 0.88 -14.39
CA LYS A 194 1.62 1.06 -15.79
C LYS A 194 2.37 -0.15 -16.31
N PRO A 195 1.69 -1.14 -16.89
CA PRO A 195 2.34 -2.37 -17.35
C PRO A 195 3.32 -2.12 -18.51
N ASP A 196 3.06 -1.14 -19.35
CA ASP A 196 3.89 -0.72 -20.50
C ASP A 196 5.22 -0.08 -20.09
N GLU A 197 5.31 0.38 -18.85
CA GLU A 197 6.53 0.99 -18.30
C GLU A 197 7.23 0.11 -17.25
N ARG A 198 6.71 -1.08 -17.00
CA ARG A 198 7.36 -2.03 -16.09
C ARG A 198 8.55 -2.71 -16.77
N VAL A 199 9.68 -2.69 -16.07
CA VAL A 199 10.87 -3.48 -16.40
C VAL A 199 11.14 -4.44 -15.25
N PRO A 200 10.82 -5.75 -15.37
CA PRO A 200 11.04 -6.71 -14.31
C PRO A 200 12.48 -6.68 -13.78
N GLY A 201 12.63 -6.69 -12.46
CA GLY A 201 13.94 -6.60 -11.81
C GLY A 201 14.54 -5.18 -11.75
N ALA A 202 13.92 -4.17 -12.36
CA ALA A 202 14.50 -2.83 -12.44
C ALA A 202 13.51 -1.71 -12.10
N LYS A 203 12.32 -1.70 -12.72
CA LYS A 203 11.42 -0.56 -12.60
C LYS A 203 9.95 -0.95 -12.56
N VAL A 204 9.19 -0.27 -11.70
CA VAL A 204 7.71 -0.32 -11.67
C VAL A 204 7.17 1.10 -11.62
N VAL A 205 6.09 1.36 -12.35
CA VAL A 205 5.54 2.70 -12.48
C VAL A 205 4.06 2.74 -12.15
N TYR A 206 3.68 3.80 -11.47
CA TYR A 206 2.29 4.10 -11.13
C TYR A 206 1.96 5.55 -11.46
N GLU A 207 0.75 5.79 -11.95
CA GLU A 207 0.19 7.12 -12.16
C GLU A 207 -0.98 7.34 -11.20
N ARG A 208 -1.18 8.59 -10.78
CA ARG A 208 -2.34 8.96 -9.97
C ARG A 208 -3.63 8.58 -10.69
N ASN A 209 -4.58 8.01 -9.96
CA ASN A 209 -5.93 7.79 -10.46
C ASN A 209 -6.75 9.08 -10.26
N GLU A 210 -6.92 9.86 -11.32
CA GLU A 210 -7.66 11.14 -11.27
C GLU A 210 -9.16 10.95 -10.93
N ASN A 211 -9.69 9.73 -11.10
CA ASN A 211 -11.08 9.40 -10.76
C ASN A 211 -11.21 8.81 -9.36
N TYR A 212 -10.13 8.72 -8.58
CA TYR A 212 -10.21 8.21 -7.23
C TYR A 212 -10.96 9.20 -6.34
N VAL A 213 -11.97 8.71 -5.65
CA VAL A 213 -12.76 9.49 -4.68
C VAL A 213 -12.31 9.10 -3.27
N PRO A 214 -11.49 9.93 -2.60
CA PRO A 214 -11.09 9.67 -1.22
C PRO A 214 -12.30 9.60 -0.30
N ARG A 215 -12.18 8.85 0.80
CA ARG A 215 -13.17 8.93 1.87
C ARG A 215 -13.19 10.36 2.45
N ALA A 216 -14.38 10.90 2.71
CA ALA A 216 -14.52 12.27 3.19
C ALA A 216 -14.28 12.41 4.71
N SER A 217 -14.26 11.31 5.47
CA SER A 217 -14.20 11.30 6.92
C SER A 217 -13.18 10.30 7.46
N GLY A 218 -12.81 10.47 8.72
CA GLY A 218 -11.80 9.65 9.41
C GLY A 218 -10.42 10.32 9.42
N THR A 219 -9.54 9.82 10.27
CA THR A 219 -8.13 10.24 10.34
C THR A 219 -7.32 9.37 9.40
N THR A 220 -6.40 9.99 8.66
CA THR A 220 -5.44 9.25 7.82
C THR A 220 -4.40 8.61 8.71
N GLU A 221 -4.54 7.31 8.92
CA GLU A 221 -3.63 6.50 9.72
C GLU A 221 -3.48 5.14 9.04
N TRP A 222 -2.26 4.65 8.90
CA TRP A 222 -1.96 3.38 8.23
C TRP A 222 -2.72 3.21 6.90
N THR A 223 -3.76 2.36 6.87
CA THR A 223 -4.59 2.12 5.68
C THR A 223 -6.00 2.70 5.79
N ALA A 224 -6.32 3.36 6.91
CA ALA A 224 -7.61 3.98 7.19
C ALA A 224 -7.66 5.46 6.79
N GLY A 225 -8.88 5.99 6.64
CA GLY A 225 -9.17 7.40 6.39
C GLY A 225 -8.95 7.85 4.95
N PRO A 226 -8.95 9.18 4.73
CA PRO A 226 -8.78 9.76 3.40
C PRO A 226 -7.40 9.44 2.81
N LYS A 227 -7.37 8.78 1.65
CA LYS A 227 -6.14 8.56 0.87
C LYS A 227 -5.96 9.73 -0.10
N ILE A 228 -5.30 10.78 0.37
CA ILE A 228 -5.03 11.98 -0.43
C ILE A 228 -3.73 11.83 -1.20
N VAL A 229 -3.82 11.85 -2.51
CA VAL A 229 -2.66 11.71 -3.39
C VAL A 229 -2.05 13.07 -3.70
N ASN A 230 -0.80 13.28 -3.26
CA ASN A 230 -0.07 14.54 -3.43
C ASN A 230 0.97 14.51 -4.55
N VAL A 231 1.18 13.36 -5.19
CA VAL A 231 2.12 13.17 -6.31
C VAL A 231 1.37 12.68 -7.55
N ASP A 232 1.91 12.99 -8.72
CA ASP A 232 1.25 12.64 -9.98
C ASP A 232 1.71 11.26 -10.49
N ARG A 233 2.91 10.84 -10.05
CA ARG A 233 3.56 9.61 -10.48
C ARG A 233 4.45 9.05 -9.38
N ILE A 234 4.54 7.73 -9.29
CA ILE A 234 5.50 7.02 -8.45
C ILE A 234 6.31 6.08 -9.33
N GLU A 235 7.62 6.12 -9.18
CA GLU A 235 8.56 5.23 -9.84
C GLU A 235 9.29 4.40 -8.79
N TRP A 236 9.09 3.10 -8.80
CA TRP A 236 9.88 2.17 -8.01
C TRP A 236 11.11 1.79 -8.78
N ASN A 237 12.28 2.10 -8.26
CA ASN A 237 13.56 1.74 -8.84
C ASN A 237 14.21 0.67 -7.98
N VAL A 238 14.34 -0.53 -8.51
CA VAL A 238 14.94 -1.66 -7.81
C VAL A 238 16.46 -1.51 -7.83
N ILE A 239 17.07 -1.25 -6.67
CA ILE A 239 18.51 -1.08 -6.51
C ILE A 239 18.98 -2.10 -5.46
N PRO A 240 19.46 -3.28 -5.88
CA PRO A 240 19.83 -4.37 -4.95
C PRO A 240 21.06 -4.08 -4.09
N ASP A 241 22.01 -3.29 -4.61
CA ASP A 241 23.22 -2.92 -3.87
C ASP A 241 22.96 -1.75 -2.93
N ALA A 242 23.16 -1.98 -1.64
CA ALA A 242 22.84 -1.02 -0.59
C ALA A 242 23.69 0.27 -0.64
N ALA A 243 24.95 0.17 -1.08
CA ALA A 243 25.81 1.35 -1.20
C ALA A 243 25.36 2.22 -2.40
N THR A 244 24.96 1.61 -3.48
CA THR A 244 24.37 2.28 -4.65
C THR A 244 23.04 2.94 -4.28
N ALA A 245 22.16 2.27 -3.52
CA ALA A 245 20.90 2.81 -3.03
C ALA A 245 21.12 4.03 -2.12
N MET A 246 22.09 3.96 -1.22
CA MET A 246 22.49 5.09 -0.38
C MET A 246 22.99 6.26 -1.21
N GLY A 247 23.84 6.03 -2.21
CA GLY A 247 24.34 7.06 -3.13
C GLY A 247 23.21 7.73 -3.88
N ALA A 248 22.27 6.96 -4.44
CA ALA A 248 21.11 7.49 -5.15
C ALA A 248 20.24 8.40 -4.25
N LEU A 249 20.03 8.01 -3.00
CA LEU A 249 19.29 8.80 -2.03
C LEU A 249 20.04 10.10 -1.66
N GLN A 250 21.34 10.02 -1.38
CA GLN A 250 22.17 11.18 -1.01
C GLN A 250 22.29 12.21 -2.15
N ASN A 251 22.32 11.73 -3.40
CA ASN A 251 22.42 12.58 -4.60
C ASN A 251 21.06 13.13 -5.07
N GLY A 252 19.93 12.74 -4.43
CA GLY A 252 18.57 13.12 -4.87
C GLY A 252 18.12 12.42 -6.15
N GLU A 253 18.74 11.31 -6.50
CA GLU A 253 18.29 10.43 -7.59
C GLU A 253 17.11 9.55 -7.17
N ALA A 254 16.96 9.32 -5.86
CA ALA A 254 15.82 8.70 -5.20
C ALA A 254 15.31 9.63 -4.07
N ASP A 255 13.99 9.57 -3.80
CA ASP A 255 13.34 10.38 -2.76
C ASP A 255 13.08 9.58 -1.48
N TRP A 256 12.91 8.27 -1.61
CA TRP A 256 12.59 7.39 -0.49
C TRP A 256 13.21 6.01 -0.68
N TRP A 257 13.88 5.52 0.35
CA TRP A 257 14.36 4.14 0.45
C TRP A 257 13.61 3.43 1.58
N GLU A 258 12.86 2.36 1.25
CA GLU A 258 11.94 1.67 2.16
C GLU A 258 12.64 1.01 3.35
N GLN A 259 13.74 0.30 3.09
CA GLN A 259 14.45 -0.46 4.12
C GLN A 259 15.97 -0.34 3.94
N PRO A 260 16.59 0.72 4.45
CA PRO A 260 18.05 0.80 4.53
C PRO A 260 18.62 -0.32 5.39
N THR A 261 19.80 -0.83 5.00
CA THR A 261 20.52 -1.80 5.83
C THR A 261 21.03 -1.16 7.11
N PHE A 262 21.00 -1.90 8.21
CA PHE A 262 21.41 -1.40 9.53
C PHE A 262 22.81 -0.80 9.53
N ASP A 263 23.76 -1.41 8.80
CA ASP A 263 25.15 -0.95 8.71
C ASP A 263 25.29 0.47 8.13
N LEU A 264 24.34 0.90 7.30
CA LEU A 264 24.37 2.21 6.65
C LEU A 264 23.60 3.29 7.43
N LEU A 265 22.78 2.94 8.42
CA LEU A 265 22.01 3.90 9.21
C LEU A 265 22.89 5.00 9.85
N PRO A 266 24.07 4.68 10.45
CA PRO A 266 24.93 5.72 11.02
C PRO A 266 25.47 6.74 10.00
N LEU A 267 25.61 6.33 8.74
CA LEU A 267 26.02 7.22 7.64
C LEU A 267 24.84 8.06 7.14
N LEU A 268 23.69 7.46 7.00
CA LEU A 268 22.46 8.15 6.60
C LEU A 268 22.04 9.21 7.63
N HIS A 269 22.16 8.92 8.92
CA HIS A 269 21.89 9.88 10.00
C HIS A 269 22.79 11.14 9.94
N LYS A 270 23.98 11.04 9.38
CA LYS A 270 24.90 12.18 9.20
C LYS A 270 24.59 13.02 7.95
N THR A 271 23.71 12.58 7.11
CA THR A 271 23.36 13.24 5.86
C THR A 271 22.26 14.27 6.14
N SER A 272 22.57 15.55 6.05
CA SER A 272 21.73 16.66 6.53
C SER A 272 20.40 16.84 5.78
N ASN A 273 20.29 16.33 4.56
CA ASN A 273 19.08 16.43 3.74
C ASN A 273 18.19 15.18 3.81
N LEU A 274 18.51 14.22 4.67
CA LEU A 274 17.73 12.99 4.84
C LEU A 274 17.06 12.97 6.23
N THR A 275 15.87 12.38 6.26
CA THR A 275 15.16 12.04 7.49
C THR A 275 15.06 10.52 7.58
N LEU A 276 15.45 9.95 8.70
CA LEU A 276 15.23 8.54 9.03
C LEU A 276 14.09 8.46 10.04
N ASP A 277 13.13 7.59 9.74
CA ASP A 277 11.97 7.39 10.61
C ASP A 277 11.58 5.91 10.65
N ILE A 278 10.94 5.48 11.73
CA ILE A 278 10.38 4.15 11.91
C ILE A 278 8.88 4.26 11.67
N LEU A 279 8.44 3.88 10.47
CA LEU A 279 7.03 3.96 10.10
C LEU A 279 6.18 2.83 10.72
N ASP A 280 6.78 1.66 10.95
CA ASP A 280 6.13 0.51 11.58
C ASP A 280 6.83 0.19 12.92
N PRO A 281 6.29 0.66 14.05
CA PRO A 281 6.87 0.42 15.38
C PRO A 281 6.68 -1.02 15.85
N THR A 282 5.87 -1.85 15.17
CA THR A 282 5.69 -3.27 15.54
C THR A 282 6.87 -4.12 15.12
N GLY A 283 7.67 -3.66 14.14
CA GLY A 283 8.86 -4.32 13.67
C GLY A 283 8.60 -5.64 12.95
N PHE A 284 9.70 -6.33 12.63
CA PHE A 284 9.66 -7.64 11.99
C PHE A 284 10.26 -8.71 12.90
N PRO A 285 9.49 -9.74 13.31
CA PRO A 285 10.03 -10.83 14.09
C PRO A 285 10.97 -11.69 13.21
N SER A 286 12.22 -11.84 13.64
CA SER A 286 13.11 -12.82 13.06
C SER A 286 12.79 -14.21 13.61
N MET A 287 12.72 -15.21 12.74
CA MET A 287 12.35 -16.56 13.12
C MET A 287 13.34 -17.59 12.62
N LEU A 288 13.80 -18.46 13.51
CA LEU A 288 14.50 -19.69 13.16
C LEU A 288 13.47 -20.83 13.07
N ARG A 289 13.20 -21.34 11.87
CA ARG A 289 12.23 -22.40 11.64
C ARG A 289 12.90 -23.71 11.26
N PHE A 290 12.77 -24.71 12.12
CA PHE A 290 13.25 -26.05 11.84
C PHE A 290 12.33 -26.82 10.88
N ASN A 291 12.90 -27.54 9.92
CA ASN A 291 12.12 -28.47 9.12
C ASN A 291 11.83 -29.74 9.94
N GLN A 292 10.63 -29.79 10.50
CA GLN A 292 10.21 -30.87 11.40
C GLN A 292 9.84 -32.18 10.70
N LEU A 293 9.90 -32.24 9.37
CA LEU A 293 9.59 -33.42 8.57
C LEU A 293 10.79 -34.36 8.41
N PHE A 294 12.00 -33.88 8.72
CA PHE A 294 13.25 -34.63 8.49
C PHE A 294 14.16 -34.65 9.72
N PRO A 295 14.92 -35.76 9.91
CA PRO A 295 15.97 -35.80 10.91
C PRO A 295 17.03 -34.69 10.70
N PRO A 296 17.62 -34.16 11.79
CA PRO A 296 17.36 -34.51 13.19
C PRO A 296 16.19 -33.73 13.82
N PHE A 297 15.54 -32.83 13.07
CA PHE A 297 14.55 -31.88 13.60
C PHE A 297 13.14 -32.44 13.68
N ASP A 298 12.88 -33.66 13.22
CA ASP A 298 11.68 -34.44 13.50
C ASP A 298 11.58 -34.80 15.01
N ASN A 299 12.73 -34.89 15.70
CA ASN A 299 12.79 -35.16 17.13
C ASN A 299 12.53 -33.91 17.98
N PRO A 300 11.44 -33.85 18.78
CA PRO A 300 11.12 -32.71 19.65
C PRO A 300 12.18 -32.42 20.72
N ALA A 301 12.93 -33.46 21.19
CA ALA A 301 13.97 -33.27 22.20
C ALA A 301 15.15 -32.47 21.66
N ILE A 302 15.55 -32.69 20.41
CA ILE A 302 16.59 -31.92 19.74
C ILE A 302 16.16 -30.46 19.56
N ARG A 303 14.92 -30.22 19.11
CA ARG A 303 14.39 -28.85 18.97
C ARG A 303 14.37 -28.11 20.32
N ARG A 304 13.95 -28.79 21.41
CA ARG A 304 13.98 -28.20 22.76
C ARG A 304 15.38 -27.89 23.26
N ALA A 305 16.35 -28.77 22.98
CA ALA A 305 17.74 -28.53 23.35
C ALA A 305 18.32 -27.28 22.66
N LEU A 306 17.94 -27.04 21.40
CA LEU A 306 18.40 -25.89 20.64
C LEU A 306 17.78 -24.55 21.10
N LEU A 307 16.62 -24.57 21.77
CA LEU A 307 16.04 -23.33 22.33
C LEU A 307 16.97 -22.68 23.36
N GLY A 308 17.72 -23.48 24.13
CA GLY A 308 18.70 -22.98 25.10
C GLY A 308 20.02 -22.53 24.49
N ALA A 309 20.26 -22.81 23.20
CA ALA A 309 21.49 -22.44 22.48
C ALA A 309 21.37 -21.12 21.72
N VAL A 310 20.16 -20.54 21.65
CA VAL A 310 19.90 -19.27 20.93
C VAL A 310 19.69 -18.18 21.95
N ASP A 311 20.63 -17.22 21.99
CA ASP A 311 20.43 -15.94 22.67
C ASP A 311 19.89 -14.92 21.68
N GLN A 312 18.71 -14.33 21.96
CA GLN A 312 18.07 -13.37 21.07
C GLN A 312 18.86 -12.07 20.96
N ALA A 313 19.47 -11.61 22.06
CA ALA A 313 20.25 -10.38 22.06
C ALA A 313 21.54 -10.51 21.24
N ASP A 314 22.24 -11.65 21.34
CA ASP A 314 23.42 -11.93 20.53
C ASP A 314 23.07 -11.98 19.05
N PHE A 315 21.93 -12.64 18.72
CA PHE A 315 21.45 -12.72 17.36
C PHE A 315 21.08 -11.35 16.79
N MET A 316 20.36 -10.53 17.56
CA MET A 316 19.97 -9.19 17.14
C MET A 316 21.14 -8.23 17.04
N THR A 317 22.13 -8.36 17.94
CA THR A 317 23.38 -7.60 17.85
C THR A 317 24.14 -7.94 16.55
N ALA A 318 24.15 -9.20 16.15
CA ALA A 318 24.80 -9.61 14.90
C ALA A 318 24.04 -9.12 13.65
N VAL A 319 22.71 -9.01 13.70
CA VAL A 319 21.87 -8.61 12.56
C VAL A 319 21.70 -7.11 12.45
N ALA A 320 21.43 -6.44 13.58
CA ALA A 320 21.02 -5.03 13.64
C ALA A 320 22.02 -4.10 14.33
N GLY A 321 23.17 -4.65 14.77
CA GLY A 321 24.21 -3.89 15.46
C GLY A 321 23.97 -3.77 16.97
N THR A 322 24.88 -3.05 17.62
CA THR A 322 24.92 -2.93 19.10
C THR A 322 23.95 -1.90 19.67
N ASP A 323 23.26 -1.11 18.83
CA ASP A 323 22.29 -0.14 19.29
C ASP A 323 20.97 -0.82 19.65
N PRO A 324 20.60 -0.94 20.93
CA PRO A 324 19.39 -1.65 21.35
C PRO A 324 18.10 -0.87 21.05
N SER A 325 18.18 0.37 20.57
CA SER A 325 16.99 1.13 20.16
C SER A 325 16.39 0.61 18.86
N GLY A 326 17.19 -0.07 18.02
CA GLY A 326 16.78 -0.62 16.72
C GLY A 326 16.17 -2.02 16.79
N TRP A 327 16.17 -2.69 17.96
CA TRP A 327 15.68 -4.07 18.09
C TRP A 327 15.21 -4.40 19.50
N LYS A 328 14.52 -5.54 19.65
CA LYS A 328 14.06 -6.09 20.94
C LYS A 328 14.43 -7.55 21.06
N ASP A 329 14.82 -7.96 22.24
CA ASP A 329 14.98 -9.36 22.68
C ASP A 329 13.81 -9.81 23.57
N LYS A 330 13.83 -11.06 24.01
CA LYS A 330 12.81 -11.65 24.89
C LYS A 330 11.40 -11.59 24.32
N VAL A 331 11.33 -11.58 22.98
CA VAL A 331 10.06 -11.58 22.25
C VAL A 331 9.63 -13.01 21.92
N GLY A 332 8.32 -13.24 21.85
CA GLY A 332 7.72 -14.50 21.44
C GLY A 332 7.47 -14.54 19.93
N TYR A 333 6.59 -15.48 19.54
CA TYR A 333 6.17 -15.62 18.13
C TYR A 333 5.37 -14.41 17.64
N PHE A 334 4.65 -13.74 18.50
CA PHE A 334 3.93 -12.51 18.20
C PHE A 334 4.74 -11.32 18.69
N PRO A 335 4.79 -10.23 17.91
CA PRO A 335 5.38 -8.98 18.38
C PRO A 335 4.64 -8.46 19.62
N PRO A 336 5.31 -7.69 20.47
CA PRO A 336 4.74 -7.14 21.70
C PRO A 336 3.60 -6.15 21.42
#